data_2d4f650cae987700465db96209c68aec
#
_entry.id   2d4f650cae987700465db96209c68aec
#
_cell.length_a   1.000
_cell.length_b   1.000
_cell.length_c   1.000
_cell.angle_alpha   90.00
_cell.angle_beta   90.00
_cell.angle_gamma   90.00
#
_symmetry.space_group_name_H-M   'P 1'
#
loop_
_entity.id
_entity.type
_entity.pdbx_description
1 polymer ?
#
loop_
_entity_poly.entity_id
_entity_poly.type
_entity_poly.pdbx_seq_one_letter_code
_entity_poly.pdbx_strand_id
1 'polypeptide(L)'
;KYFLYPVFYFFGFGNGILYKALLQNKNHQKIVVFECELEFIYLSFHFVDFSKELNDDALIILDIKELNELDFQILCSNDPFFHFLRVYFLDIHCDYYEKYHDEILNTNENMQKHIKQIILLHGNDSKDALIGIENHLYNLYDLISNFSLSKLITKREKACKNAIIVSTGPSLTKQLPLLKQYANHASIFCADGSYPILAKEGIKPDYVFSLERIEKTSEFFNNDFGKFDKDILFILMSVTHPNTIKYLKQNNRKFIITQRLLPFVKFLNLNSNGYISGCPSVANMAYFIAVLLKHENIIFIGQDLAYAKDGSSHPKDYHYSSTCDTYRRTHINTLAYGGKEQIKTHEVWNVFRVELEKKITFVRDNFNITTYNATEGGARIEGTIEKPFKELCEELLAKEALKNFAKLNETSKEKKIELLLKSFYKLYQASKICENLILKSS
;
A
#
# COMPACT_ATOMS: atom_id res chain seq x y z
N LYS A 1 -3.54 -37.54 -3.54
CA LYS A 1 -3.66 -36.20 -4.15
C LYS A 1 -3.45 -35.11 -3.11
N TYR A 2 -4.05 -35.21 -1.93
CA TYR A 2 -4.09 -34.13 -0.94
C TYR A 2 -2.98 -34.16 0.12
N PHE A 3 -2.10 -35.13 0.12
CA PHE A 3 -1.18 -35.43 1.23
C PHE A 3 -0.29 -34.26 1.68
N LEU A 4 0.09 -33.38 0.76
CA LEU A 4 1.03 -32.28 1.02
C LEU A 4 0.37 -30.89 1.13
N TYR A 5 -0.93 -30.78 0.92
CA TYR A 5 -1.60 -29.47 0.97
C TYR A 5 -1.91 -29.06 2.41
N PRO A 6 -1.37 -27.95 2.91
CA PRO A 6 -1.62 -27.51 4.27
C PRO A 6 -3.01 -26.93 4.49
N VAL A 7 -3.60 -26.31 3.46
CA VAL A 7 -4.91 -25.69 3.50
C VAL A 7 -5.78 -26.21 2.37
N PHE A 8 -7.02 -26.55 2.70
CA PHE A 8 -8.03 -26.98 1.73
C PHE A 8 -9.24 -26.08 1.74
N TYR A 9 -9.88 -25.99 0.59
CA TYR A 9 -11.15 -25.33 0.42
C TYR A 9 -12.12 -26.28 -0.28
N PHE A 10 -13.27 -26.52 0.35
CA PHE A 10 -14.32 -27.39 -0.18
C PHE A 10 -15.63 -26.64 -0.27
N PHE A 11 -16.41 -26.98 -1.30
CA PHE A 11 -17.81 -26.61 -1.38
C PHE A 11 -18.65 -27.83 -0.98
N GLY A 12 -19.46 -27.66 0.08
CA GLY A 12 -20.29 -28.69 0.67
C GLY A 12 -19.67 -29.38 1.86
N PHE A 13 -20.43 -29.54 2.95
CA PHE A 13 -20.03 -30.23 4.17
C PHE A 13 -20.31 -31.73 4.10
N GLY A 14 -21.45 -32.09 3.49
CA GLY A 14 -21.95 -33.46 3.46
C GLY A 14 -22.12 -34.04 4.88
N ASN A 15 -21.54 -35.20 5.12
CA ASN A 15 -21.52 -35.80 6.47
C ASN A 15 -20.28 -35.46 7.30
N GLY A 16 -19.36 -34.69 6.78
CA GLY A 16 -18.14 -34.21 7.44
C GLY A 16 -17.05 -35.25 7.68
N ILE A 17 -17.28 -36.51 7.41
CA ILE A 17 -16.32 -37.62 7.70
C ILE A 17 -15.03 -37.42 6.91
N LEU A 18 -15.12 -36.96 5.66
CA LEU A 18 -13.96 -36.66 4.82
C LEU A 18 -13.02 -35.67 5.52
N TYR A 19 -13.54 -34.60 6.08
CA TYR A 19 -12.73 -33.56 6.74
C TYR A 19 -12.06 -34.07 7.99
N LYS A 20 -12.79 -34.86 8.77
CA LYS A 20 -12.23 -35.51 9.97
C LYS A 20 -11.10 -36.50 9.61
N ALA A 21 -11.25 -37.25 8.53
CA ALA A 21 -10.21 -38.12 8.00
C ALA A 21 -8.98 -37.35 7.47
N LEU A 22 -9.21 -36.27 6.74
CA LEU A 22 -8.11 -35.41 6.24
C LEU A 22 -7.32 -34.78 7.38
N LEU A 23 -7.97 -34.30 8.44
CA LEU A 23 -7.33 -33.67 9.60
C LEU A 23 -6.54 -34.63 10.49
N GLN A 24 -6.60 -35.94 10.25
CA GLN A 24 -5.68 -36.89 10.89
C GLN A 24 -4.25 -36.76 10.36
N ASN A 25 -4.07 -36.19 9.17
CA ASN A 25 -2.76 -35.93 8.61
C ASN A 25 -2.20 -34.61 9.18
N LYS A 26 -1.09 -34.67 9.90
CA LYS A 26 -0.44 -33.51 10.54
C LYS A 26 0.04 -32.43 9.57
N ASN A 27 0.15 -32.72 8.27
CA ASN A 27 0.48 -31.72 7.25
C ASN A 27 -0.71 -30.80 6.95
N HIS A 28 -1.93 -31.24 7.23
CA HIS A 28 -3.13 -30.45 7.00
C HIS A 28 -3.36 -29.54 8.20
N GLN A 29 -3.29 -28.25 7.98
CA GLN A 29 -3.42 -27.23 9.04
C GLN A 29 -4.84 -26.70 9.14
N LYS A 30 -5.50 -26.47 8.01
CA LYS A 30 -6.84 -25.87 7.94
C LYS A 30 -7.67 -26.50 6.81
N ILE A 31 -8.95 -26.69 7.07
CA ILE A 31 -9.96 -27.01 6.06
C ILE A 31 -11.05 -25.96 6.16
N VAL A 32 -11.33 -25.27 5.06
CA VAL A 32 -12.45 -24.32 4.93
C VAL A 32 -13.53 -24.97 4.10
N VAL A 33 -14.74 -24.99 4.61
CA VAL A 33 -15.91 -25.53 3.95
C VAL A 33 -16.94 -24.45 3.75
N PHE A 34 -17.31 -24.20 2.51
CA PHE A 34 -18.42 -23.34 2.12
C PHE A 34 -19.67 -24.19 2.01
N GLU A 35 -20.70 -23.92 2.82
CA GLU A 35 -21.93 -24.70 2.86
C GLU A 35 -23.13 -23.82 2.52
N CYS A 36 -24.08 -24.36 1.78
CA CYS A 36 -25.32 -23.73 1.39
C CYS A 36 -26.56 -24.34 2.07
N GLU A 37 -26.45 -25.56 2.60
CA GLU A 37 -27.52 -26.25 3.31
C GLU A 37 -27.09 -26.56 4.76
N LEU A 38 -27.43 -25.65 5.68
CA LEU A 38 -27.05 -25.77 7.10
C LEU A 38 -27.63 -27.03 7.78
N GLU A 39 -28.66 -27.60 7.20
CA GLU A 39 -29.27 -28.85 7.63
C GLU A 39 -28.26 -30.02 7.63
N PHE A 40 -27.36 -30.06 6.67
CA PHE A 40 -26.28 -31.08 6.66
C PHE A 40 -25.35 -30.94 7.84
N ILE A 41 -25.00 -29.73 8.22
CA ILE A 41 -24.15 -29.45 9.39
C ILE A 41 -24.89 -29.89 10.64
N TYR A 42 -26.15 -29.48 10.78
CA TYR A 42 -27.01 -29.82 11.91
C TYR A 42 -27.12 -31.34 12.09
N LEU A 43 -27.46 -32.04 11.01
CA LEU A 43 -27.59 -33.52 11.08
C LEU A 43 -26.25 -34.20 11.40
N SER A 44 -25.16 -33.75 10.77
CA SER A 44 -23.84 -34.35 10.93
C SER A 44 -23.31 -34.21 12.37
N PHE A 45 -23.61 -33.09 13.04
CA PHE A 45 -23.21 -32.86 14.44
C PHE A 45 -23.94 -33.74 15.45
N HIS A 46 -25.09 -34.35 15.06
CA HIS A 46 -25.75 -35.36 15.89
C HIS A 46 -25.06 -36.71 15.82
N PHE A 47 -24.30 -37.00 14.78
CA PHE A 47 -23.67 -38.32 14.56
C PHE A 47 -22.16 -38.29 14.73
N VAL A 48 -21.52 -37.16 14.55
CA VAL A 48 -20.05 -37.00 14.57
C VAL A 48 -19.67 -35.80 15.41
N ASP A 49 -18.79 -36.02 16.38
CA ASP A 49 -18.23 -34.96 17.21
C ASP A 49 -17.09 -34.24 16.47
N PHE A 50 -17.30 -32.95 16.18
CA PHE A 50 -16.32 -32.05 15.56
C PHE A 50 -15.78 -31.00 16.54
N SER A 51 -16.07 -31.15 17.85
CA SER A 51 -15.72 -30.16 18.87
C SER A 51 -14.23 -29.83 18.87
N LYS A 52 -13.39 -30.82 18.69
CA LYS A 52 -11.94 -30.64 18.66
C LYS A 52 -11.51 -29.84 17.45
N GLU A 53 -11.92 -30.24 16.27
CA GLU A 53 -11.52 -29.65 15.00
C GLU A 53 -12.00 -28.17 14.86
N LEU A 54 -13.18 -27.87 15.43
CA LEU A 54 -13.74 -26.53 15.50
C LEU A 54 -13.03 -25.66 16.56
N ASN A 55 -12.78 -26.19 17.76
CA ASN A 55 -12.09 -25.45 18.83
C ASN A 55 -10.62 -25.13 18.48
N ASP A 56 -9.97 -26.02 17.73
CA ASP A 56 -8.59 -25.83 17.26
C ASP A 56 -8.53 -24.96 16.00
N ASP A 57 -9.68 -24.42 15.52
CA ASP A 57 -9.83 -23.73 14.24
C ASP A 57 -9.30 -24.54 13.04
N ALA A 58 -9.14 -25.84 13.17
CA ALA A 58 -8.66 -26.70 12.09
C ALA A 58 -9.72 -26.93 11.00
N LEU A 59 -10.99 -26.90 11.39
CA LEU A 59 -12.15 -26.93 10.51
C LEU A 59 -12.93 -25.61 10.64
N ILE A 60 -13.12 -24.92 9.51
CA ILE A 60 -13.87 -23.67 9.43
C ILE A 60 -15.05 -23.92 8.50
N ILE A 61 -16.26 -23.68 8.96
CA ILE A 61 -17.48 -23.87 8.19
C ILE A 61 -18.13 -22.50 8.00
N LEU A 62 -18.44 -22.15 6.76
CA LEU A 62 -18.96 -20.84 6.37
C LEU A 62 -20.26 -21.01 5.61
N ASP A 63 -21.32 -20.34 6.06
CA ASP A 63 -22.55 -20.21 5.32
C ASP A 63 -22.37 -19.24 4.14
N ILE A 64 -22.51 -19.74 2.93
CA ILE A 64 -22.33 -18.90 1.72
C ILE A 64 -23.33 -17.75 1.62
N LYS A 65 -24.50 -17.86 2.26
CA LYS A 65 -25.55 -16.82 2.24
C LYS A 65 -25.20 -15.61 3.11
N GLU A 66 -24.35 -15.81 4.11
CA GLU A 66 -23.92 -14.78 5.06
C GLU A 66 -22.55 -14.20 4.71
N LEU A 67 -21.83 -14.79 3.74
CA LEU A 67 -20.48 -14.34 3.35
C LEU A 67 -20.50 -12.96 2.70
N ASN A 68 -19.58 -12.11 3.15
CA ASN A 68 -19.36 -10.79 2.63
C ASN A 68 -17.91 -10.56 2.21
N GLU A 69 -17.61 -9.42 1.62
CA GLU A 69 -16.27 -9.05 1.14
C GLU A 69 -15.19 -9.10 2.24
N LEU A 70 -15.56 -8.80 3.50
CA LEU A 70 -14.62 -8.82 4.63
C LEU A 70 -14.21 -10.26 4.99
N ASP A 71 -15.13 -11.21 4.92
CA ASP A 71 -14.84 -12.62 5.22
C ASP A 71 -13.84 -13.19 4.23
N PHE A 72 -14.01 -12.95 2.93
CA PHE A 72 -13.03 -13.33 1.91
C PHE A 72 -11.67 -12.66 2.13
N GLN A 73 -11.67 -11.39 2.53
CA GLN A 73 -10.42 -10.70 2.85
C GLN A 73 -9.71 -11.33 4.05
N ILE A 74 -10.44 -11.69 5.10
CA ILE A 74 -9.92 -12.35 6.30
C ILE A 74 -9.32 -13.71 5.94
N LEU A 75 -10.02 -14.54 5.15
CA LEU A 75 -9.54 -15.84 4.66
C LEU A 75 -8.26 -15.73 3.83
N CYS A 76 -8.04 -14.62 3.14
CA CYS A 76 -6.85 -14.42 2.31
C CYS A 76 -5.69 -13.72 3.04
N SER A 77 -5.96 -13.03 4.17
CA SER A 77 -4.96 -12.17 4.83
C SER A 77 -4.32 -12.79 6.07
N ASN A 78 -4.97 -13.77 6.70
CA ASN A 78 -4.53 -14.35 7.96
C ASN A 78 -3.68 -15.62 7.76
N ASP A 79 -2.81 -15.88 8.73
CA ASP A 79 -2.09 -17.14 8.80
C ASP A 79 -3.04 -18.29 9.19
N PRO A 80 -2.85 -19.48 8.62
CA PRO A 80 -1.83 -19.87 7.65
C PRO A 80 -2.24 -19.62 6.18
N PHE A 81 -3.47 -19.15 5.91
CA PHE A 81 -4.03 -19.02 4.57
C PHE A 81 -3.14 -18.20 3.64
N PHE A 82 -2.66 -17.05 4.13
CA PHE A 82 -1.80 -16.13 3.38
C PHE A 82 -0.59 -16.83 2.73
N HIS A 83 0.05 -17.75 3.43
CA HIS A 83 1.23 -18.45 2.94
C HIS A 83 0.94 -19.43 1.81
N PHE A 84 -0.31 -19.89 1.68
CA PHE A 84 -0.71 -20.94 0.73
C PHE A 84 -1.67 -20.45 -0.36
N LEU A 85 -1.88 -19.13 -0.51
CA LEU A 85 -2.78 -18.56 -1.52
C LEU A 85 -2.47 -19.01 -2.95
N ARG A 86 -1.19 -19.24 -3.27
CA ARG A 86 -0.77 -19.65 -4.62
C ARG A 86 -1.11 -21.09 -4.98
N VAL A 87 -1.49 -21.89 -4.01
CA VAL A 87 -1.92 -23.29 -4.20
C VAL A 87 -3.40 -23.47 -3.90
N TYR A 88 -4.16 -22.36 -3.88
CA TYR A 88 -5.61 -22.40 -3.73
C TYR A 88 -6.27 -23.20 -4.82
N PHE A 89 -7.21 -24.02 -4.44
CA PHE A 89 -8.22 -24.63 -5.31
C PHE A 89 -9.49 -24.88 -4.48
N LEU A 90 -10.65 -24.79 -5.11
CA LEU A 90 -11.94 -25.15 -4.53
C LEU A 90 -12.31 -26.53 -5.05
N ASP A 91 -12.47 -27.51 -4.16
CA ASP A 91 -12.95 -28.84 -4.49
C ASP A 91 -14.42 -29.01 -4.08
N ILE A 92 -15.16 -29.87 -4.77
CA ILE A 92 -16.56 -30.12 -4.47
C ILE A 92 -16.62 -31.42 -3.63
N HIS A 93 -17.37 -31.39 -2.53
CA HIS A 93 -17.45 -32.53 -1.60
C HIS A 93 -17.94 -33.81 -2.28
N CYS A 94 -19.01 -33.70 -3.07
CA CYS A 94 -19.58 -34.80 -3.86
C CYS A 94 -20.55 -34.26 -4.92
N ASP A 95 -20.96 -35.14 -5.86
CA ASP A 95 -21.83 -34.82 -7.01
C ASP A 95 -23.15 -34.16 -6.60
N TYR A 96 -23.63 -34.40 -5.39
CA TYR A 96 -24.84 -33.73 -4.89
C TYR A 96 -24.78 -32.21 -4.96
N TYR A 97 -23.59 -31.62 -4.75
CA TYR A 97 -23.38 -30.17 -4.75
C TYR A 97 -23.26 -29.57 -6.14
N GLU A 98 -23.16 -30.36 -7.21
CA GLU A 98 -23.11 -29.86 -8.59
C GLU A 98 -24.35 -29.02 -8.96
N LYS A 99 -25.48 -29.24 -8.29
CA LYS A 99 -26.72 -28.46 -8.46
C LYS A 99 -26.57 -26.97 -8.04
N TYR A 100 -25.53 -26.65 -7.25
CA TYR A 100 -25.20 -25.29 -6.80
C TYR A 100 -24.10 -24.66 -7.67
N HIS A 101 -24.16 -24.92 -8.97
CA HIS A 101 -23.15 -24.49 -9.93
C HIS A 101 -22.85 -22.98 -9.85
N ASP A 102 -23.89 -22.16 -9.79
CA ASP A 102 -23.75 -20.70 -9.78
C ASP A 102 -23.11 -20.21 -8.47
N GLU A 103 -23.47 -20.79 -7.34
CA GLU A 103 -22.90 -20.49 -6.02
C GLU A 103 -21.43 -20.93 -5.94
N ILE A 104 -21.09 -22.08 -6.51
CA ILE A 104 -19.70 -22.57 -6.59
C ILE A 104 -18.86 -21.61 -7.40
N LEU A 105 -19.33 -21.21 -8.59
CA LEU A 105 -18.62 -20.26 -9.44
C LEU A 105 -18.44 -18.91 -8.75
N ASN A 106 -19.50 -18.35 -8.16
CA ASN A 106 -19.44 -17.07 -7.47
C ASN A 106 -18.48 -17.11 -6.27
N THR A 107 -18.50 -18.18 -5.46
CA THR A 107 -17.59 -18.35 -4.33
C THR A 107 -16.14 -18.42 -4.82
N ASN A 108 -15.88 -19.20 -5.88
CA ASN A 108 -14.56 -19.33 -6.47
C ASN A 108 -14.03 -18.01 -7.08
N GLU A 109 -14.87 -17.27 -7.78
CA GLU A 109 -14.53 -15.95 -8.35
C GLU A 109 -14.18 -14.93 -7.25
N ASN A 110 -14.97 -14.88 -6.17
CA ASN A 110 -14.69 -14.02 -5.02
C ASN A 110 -13.36 -14.40 -4.36
N MET A 111 -13.11 -15.68 -4.10
CA MET A 111 -11.82 -16.13 -3.58
C MET A 111 -10.67 -15.72 -4.48
N GLN A 112 -10.75 -15.98 -5.79
CA GLN A 112 -9.71 -15.62 -6.76
C GLN A 112 -9.47 -14.11 -6.82
N LYS A 113 -10.53 -13.30 -6.76
CA LYS A 113 -10.46 -11.83 -6.70
C LYS A 113 -9.65 -11.37 -5.50
N HIS A 114 -9.96 -11.88 -4.30
CA HIS A 114 -9.26 -11.50 -3.07
C HIS A 114 -7.83 -12.03 -3.03
N ILE A 115 -7.59 -13.27 -3.43
CA ILE A 115 -6.24 -13.83 -3.57
C ILE A 115 -5.37 -12.96 -4.47
N LYS A 116 -5.89 -12.56 -5.62
CA LYS A 116 -5.18 -11.69 -6.57
C LYS A 116 -4.85 -10.33 -5.96
N GLN A 117 -5.81 -9.72 -5.25
CA GLN A 117 -5.58 -8.45 -4.56
C GLN A 117 -4.48 -8.55 -3.50
N ILE A 118 -4.52 -9.59 -2.67
CA ILE A 118 -3.51 -9.81 -1.62
C ILE A 118 -2.12 -10.05 -2.22
N ILE A 119 -2.02 -10.88 -3.27
CA ILE A 119 -0.74 -11.12 -3.96
C ILE A 119 -0.17 -9.82 -4.55
N LEU A 120 -1.01 -8.98 -5.16
CA LEU A 120 -0.59 -7.70 -5.71
C LEU A 120 -0.13 -6.71 -4.63
N LEU A 121 -0.76 -6.74 -3.45
CA LEU A 121 -0.41 -5.86 -2.32
C LEU A 121 0.91 -6.23 -1.65
N HIS A 122 1.21 -7.51 -1.53
CA HIS A 122 2.38 -7.99 -0.78
C HIS A 122 3.66 -8.10 -1.61
N GLY A 123 3.57 -7.85 -2.92
CA GLY A 123 4.71 -7.97 -3.82
C GLY A 123 4.75 -9.32 -4.53
N ASN A 124 5.53 -9.38 -5.61
CA ASN A 124 5.30 -10.38 -6.64
C ASN A 124 6.16 -11.62 -6.53
N ASP A 125 7.37 -11.51 -6.00
CA ASP A 125 8.30 -12.63 -5.96
C ASP A 125 9.41 -12.45 -4.91
N SER A 126 10.14 -13.52 -4.67
CA SER A 126 11.27 -13.57 -3.74
C SER A 126 12.41 -12.63 -4.16
N LYS A 127 12.60 -12.40 -5.47
CA LYS A 127 13.62 -11.49 -5.98
C LYS A 127 13.32 -10.05 -5.61
N ASP A 128 12.07 -9.59 -5.78
CA ASP A 128 11.65 -8.24 -5.35
C ASP A 128 11.80 -8.07 -3.84
N ALA A 129 11.48 -9.11 -3.05
CA ALA A 129 11.69 -9.10 -1.61
C ALA A 129 13.18 -8.96 -1.24
N LEU A 130 14.07 -9.70 -1.91
CA LEU A 130 15.52 -9.62 -1.69
C LEU A 130 16.07 -8.23 -2.06
N ILE A 131 15.66 -7.65 -3.18
CA ILE A 131 16.02 -6.28 -3.57
C ILE A 131 15.60 -5.29 -2.47
N GLY A 132 14.38 -5.45 -1.93
CA GLY A 132 13.90 -4.60 -0.84
C GLY A 132 14.72 -4.73 0.44
N ILE A 133 15.17 -5.93 0.80
CA ILE A 133 16.07 -6.18 1.95
C ILE A 133 17.43 -5.55 1.69
N GLU A 134 18.00 -5.78 0.53
CA GLU A 134 19.31 -5.24 0.12
C GLU A 134 19.29 -3.70 0.16
N ASN A 135 18.33 -3.07 -0.48
CA ASN A 135 18.19 -1.62 -0.47
C ASN A 135 18.02 -1.08 0.96
N HIS A 136 17.23 -1.76 1.82
CA HIS A 136 17.09 -1.34 3.22
C HIS A 136 18.42 -1.36 3.96
N LEU A 137 19.24 -2.39 3.75
CA LEU A 137 20.55 -2.50 4.39
C LEU A 137 21.53 -1.44 3.88
N TYR A 138 21.56 -1.17 2.57
CA TYR A 138 22.36 -0.08 2.01
C TYR A 138 21.94 1.29 2.58
N ASN A 139 20.65 1.51 2.74
CA ASN A 139 20.11 2.78 3.19
C ASN A 139 20.15 2.95 4.73
N LEU A 140 20.53 1.92 5.48
CA LEU A 140 20.45 1.90 6.95
C LEU A 140 21.29 3.00 7.62
N TYR A 141 22.49 3.26 7.10
CA TYR A 141 23.34 4.33 7.62
C TYR A 141 22.65 5.70 7.48
N ASP A 142 22.12 5.99 6.31
CA ASP A 142 21.45 7.24 6.02
C ASP A 142 20.11 7.37 6.77
N LEU A 143 19.38 6.26 6.96
CA LEU A 143 18.18 6.20 7.79
C LEU A 143 18.46 6.62 9.24
N ILE A 144 19.58 6.19 9.82
CA ILE A 144 19.96 6.53 11.21
C ILE A 144 20.57 7.93 11.29
N SER A 145 21.33 8.34 10.27
CA SER A 145 22.12 9.57 10.29
C SER A 145 21.33 10.84 10.01
N ASN A 146 20.16 10.74 9.40
CA ASN A 146 19.32 11.88 9.03
C ASN A 146 18.22 12.18 10.08
N PHE A 147 17.30 13.05 9.72
CA PHE A 147 16.14 13.37 10.56
C PHE A 147 15.23 12.15 10.71
N SER A 148 14.53 12.03 11.82
CA SER A 148 13.54 10.96 12.02
C SER A 148 12.12 11.43 11.74
N LEU A 149 11.22 10.50 11.38
CA LEU A 149 9.81 10.79 11.18
C LEU A 149 9.16 11.35 12.46
N SER A 150 9.51 10.83 13.62
CA SER A 150 9.00 11.34 14.91
C SER A 150 9.33 12.81 15.13
N LYS A 151 10.53 13.27 14.76
CA LYS A 151 10.91 14.68 14.82
C LYS A 151 10.12 15.54 13.83
N LEU A 152 9.87 15.03 12.62
CA LEU A 152 9.02 15.71 11.66
C LEU A 152 7.62 15.92 12.22
N ILE A 153 6.98 14.86 12.74
CA ILE A 153 5.65 14.94 13.35
C ILE A 153 5.64 15.95 14.48
N THR A 154 6.50 15.79 15.48
CA THR A 154 6.55 16.69 16.65
C THR A 154 6.73 18.17 16.29
N LYS A 155 7.44 18.47 15.21
CA LYS A 155 7.74 19.86 14.81
C LYS A 155 6.74 20.46 13.83
N ARG A 156 6.01 19.62 13.08
CA ARG A 156 5.16 20.11 11.97
C ARG A 156 3.72 19.60 12.01
N GLU A 157 3.33 18.80 13.02
CA GLU A 157 1.91 18.46 13.17
C GLU A 157 1.08 19.75 13.36
N LYS A 158 -0.07 19.83 12.69
CA LYS A 158 -0.99 20.99 12.69
C LYS A 158 -0.35 22.31 12.21
N ALA A 159 0.81 22.27 11.56
CA ALA A 159 1.47 23.48 11.05
C ALA A 159 0.73 24.10 9.85
N CYS A 160 -0.12 23.34 9.19
CA CYS A 160 -0.98 23.80 8.10
C CYS A 160 -2.28 22.99 8.12
N LYS A 161 -3.43 23.63 7.90
CA LYS A 161 -4.72 22.96 7.89
C LYS A 161 -4.92 22.11 6.63
N ASN A 162 -4.45 22.60 5.49
CA ASN A 162 -4.69 22.02 4.20
C ASN A 162 -3.44 21.34 3.63
N ALA A 163 -3.59 20.13 3.09
CA ALA A 163 -2.57 19.43 2.32
C ALA A 163 -3.04 19.22 0.88
N ILE A 164 -2.17 19.43 -0.09
CA ILE A 164 -2.41 19.11 -1.50
C ILE A 164 -1.44 18.00 -1.88
N ILE A 165 -1.98 16.85 -2.29
CA ILE A 165 -1.21 15.72 -2.80
C ILE A 165 -1.20 15.79 -4.32
N VAL A 166 0.00 15.98 -4.86
CA VAL A 166 0.24 16.15 -6.31
C VAL A 166 0.76 14.84 -6.87
N SER A 167 -0.08 14.15 -7.62
CA SER A 167 0.24 12.90 -8.31
C SER A 167 0.47 13.13 -9.80
N THR A 168 0.92 12.10 -10.51
CA THR A 168 1.44 12.22 -11.88
C THR A 168 0.43 11.75 -12.94
N GLY A 169 -0.87 11.89 -12.67
CA GLY A 169 -1.92 11.53 -13.64
C GLY A 169 -2.09 12.57 -14.75
N PRO A 170 -2.72 12.20 -15.87
CA PRO A 170 -2.88 13.07 -17.04
C PRO A 170 -3.56 14.39 -16.76
N SER A 171 -4.45 14.45 -15.75
CA SER A 171 -5.19 15.67 -15.39
C SER A 171 -4.32 16.75 -14.75
N LEU A 172 -3.13 16.42 -14.25
CA LEU A 172 -2.28 17.36 -13.50
C LEU A 172 -2.01 18.67 -14.24
N THR A 173 -1.72 18.60 -15.54
CA THR A 173 -1.31 19.77 -16.33
C THR A 173 -2.30 20.93 -16.23
N LYS A 174 -3.61 20.64 -16.24
CA LYS A 174 -4.65 21.69 -16.17
C LYS A 174 -4.77 22.35 -14.80
N GLN A 175 -4.23 21.72 -13.74
CA GLN A 175 -4.32 22.19 -12.36
C GLN A 175 -3.09 23.00 -11.92
N LEU A 176 -1.97 22.91 -12.67
CA LEU A 176 -0.71 23.58 -12.33
C LEU A 176 -0.82 25.10 -12.17
N PRO A 177 -1.57 25.85 -13.01
CA PRO A 177 -1.71 27.30 -12.85
C PRO A 177 -2.33 27.69 -11.51
N LEU A 178 -3.42 27.01 -11.09
CA LEU A 178 -4.05 27.24 -9.80
C LEU A 178 -3.16 26.79 -8.63
N LEU A 179 -2.50 25.64 -8.77
CA LEU A 179 -1.54 25.18 -7.77
C LEU A 179 -0.43 26.22 -7.54
N LYS A 180 0.10 26.82 -8.62
CA LYS A 180 1.12 27.86 -8.54
C LYS A 180 0.64 29.07 -7.74
N GLN A 181 -0.59 29.50 -7.96
CA GLN A 181 -1.19 30.65 -7.26
C GLN A 181 -1.36 30.38 -5.76
N TYR A 182 -1.79 29.17 -5.39
CA TYR A 182 -2.17 28.84 -4.01
C TYR A 182 -1.14 27.98 -3.25
N ALA A 183 0.00 27.67 -3.85
CA ALA A 183 1.00 26.78 -3.26
C ALA A 183 1.50 27.21 -1.87
N ASN A 184 1.47 28.49 -1.55
CA ASN A 184 1.91 29.02 -0.26
C ASN A 184 0.84 28.94 0.86
N HIS A 185 -0.38 28.54 0.53
CA HIS A 185 -1.50 28.45 1.47
C HIS A 185 -1.84 27.01 1.91
N ALA A 186 -1.08 26.04 1.41
CA ALA A 186 -1.24 24.62 1.72
C ALA A 186 0.12 23.91 1.78
N SER A 187 0.18 22.79 2.52
CA SER A 187 1.32 21.90 2.47
C SER A 187 1.29 21.11 1.16
N ILE A 188 2.33 21.19 0.34
CA ILE A 188 2.41 20.52 -0.96
C ILE A 188 3.17 19.20 -0.81
N PHE A 189 2.48 18.09 -1.00
CA PHE A 189 2.97 16.71 -0.98
C PHE A 189 3.11 16.20 -2.40
N CYS A 190 4.32 16.01 -2.87
CA CYS A 190 4.63 15.72 -4.26
C CYS A 190 5.09 14.29 -4.45
N ALA A 191 4.51 13.55 -5.38
CA ALA A 191 5.05 12.28 -5.83
C ALA A 191 6.37 12.48 -6.59
N ASP A 192 7.26 11.49 -6.56
CA ASP A 192 8.56 11.50 -7.23
C ASP A 192 8.46 11.88 -8.73
N GLY A 193 7.55 11.25 -9.46
CA GLY A 193 7.33 11.56 -10.87
C GLY A 193 6.80 12.97 -11.14
N SER A 194 6.14 13.61 -10.16
CA SER A 194 5.66 15.00 -10.29
C SER A 194 6.71 16.03 -9.92
N TYR A 195 7.76 15.66 -9.20
CA TYR A 195 8.77 16.59 -8.73
C TYR A 195 9.49 17.37 -9.87
N PRO A 196 9.97 16.70 -10.95
CA PRO A 196 10.57 17.43 -12.08
C PRO A 196 9.56 18.34 -12.79
N ILE A 197 8.27 17.96 -12.84
CA ILE A 197 7.21 18.76 -13.44
C ILE A 197 6.99 20.04 -12.64
N LEU A 198 6.87 19.93 -11.32
CA LEU A 198 6.69 21.07 -10.42
C LEU A 198 7.91 22.00 -10.45
N ALA A 199 9.13 21.44 -10.53
CA ALA A 199 10.35 22.22 -10.64
C ALA A 199 10.38 23.06 -11.93
N LYS A 200 9.99 22.48 -13.07
CA LYS A 200 9.87 23.15 -14.36
C LYS A 200 8.87 24.32 -14.30
N GLU A 201 7.75 24.13 -13.61
CA GLU A 201 6.72 25.15 -13.42
C GLU A 201 7.05 26.18 -12.33
N GLY A 202 8.14 25.99 -11.58
CA GLY A 202 8.51 26.84 -10.47
C GLY A 202 7.58 26.74 -9.28
N ILE A 203 6.89 25.61 -9.12
CA ILE A 203 5.99 25.31 -8.00
C ILE A 203 6.76 24.51 -6.98
N LYS A 204 7.11 25.11 -5.86
CA LYS A 204 7.94 24.47 -4.84
C LYS A 204 7.12 23.56 -3.93
N PRO A 205 7.35 22.24 -3.93
CA PRO A 205 6.75 21.34 -2.95
C PRO A 205 7.41 21.48 -1.58
N ASP A 206 6.70 21.13 -0.53
CA ASP A 206 7.24 21.06 0.83
C ASP A 206 7.82 19.69 1.13
N TYR A 207 7.16 18.66 0.59
CA TYR A 207 7.53 17.26 0.76
C TYR A 207 7.52 16.55 -0.59
N VAL A 208 8.57 15.78 -0.87
CA VAL A 208 8.67 14.91 -2.05
C VAL A 208 8.84 13.48 -1.59
N PHE A 209 8.05 12.57 -2.14
CA PHE A 209 7.96 11.18 -1.70
C PHE A 209 8.51 10.21 -2.73
N SER A 210 9.20 9.15 -2.29
CA SER A 210 9.54 8.01 -3.14
C SER A 210 9.60 6.73 -2.32
N LEU A 211 9.18 5.61 -2.94
CA LEU A 211 9.17 4.28 -2.31
C LEU A 211 9.64 3.15 -3.22
N GLU A 212 9.98 3.44 -4.46
CA GLU A 212 10.26 2.44 -5.47
C GLU A 212 11.67 1.84 -5.33
N ARG A 213 11.76 0.51 -5.49
CA ARG A 213 12.99 -0.27 -5.33
C ARG A 213 13.90 -0.27 -6.55
N ILE A 214 13.34 0.09 -7.72
CA ILE A 214 14.03 -0.03 -9.01
C ILE A 214 14.84 1.23 -9.33
N GLU A 215 15.97 1.02 -9.98
CA GLU A 215 16.88 2.11 -10.37
C GLU A 215 16.20 3.18 -11.23
N LYS A 216 15.33 2.76 -12.15
CA LYS A 216 14.65 3.68 -13.08
C LYS A 216 13.98 4.86 -12.37
N THR A 217 13.39 4.66 -11.20
CA THR A 217 12.72 5.75 -10.46
C THR A 217 13.69 6.71 -9.78
N SER A 218 14.94 6.30 -9.55
CA SER A 218 15.97 7.19 -9.02
C SER A 218 16.30 8.36 -9.96
N GLU A 219 16.07 8.18 -11.27
CA GLU A 219 16.33 9.21 -12.27
C GLU A 219 15.47 10.47 -12.11
N PHE A 220 14.32 10.41 -11.43
CA PHE A 220 13.57 11.61 -11.06
C PHE A 220 14.36 12.57 -10.17
N PHE A 221 15.41 12.08 -9.51
CA PHE A 221 16.27 12.83 -8.59
C PHE A 221 17.65 13.12 -9.17
N ASN A 222 17.99 12.55 -10.32
CA ASN A 222 19.24 12.77 -11.04
C ASN A 222 19.22 14.11 -11.78
N ASN A 223 19.10 15.21 -11.04
CA ASN A 223 19.01 16.57 -11.52
C ASN A 223 19.48 17.53 -10.42
N ASP A 224 19.83 18.75 -10.81
CA ASP A 224 20.17 19.82 -9.89
C ASP A 224 19.30 21.05 -10.20
N PHE A 225 18.36 21.32 -9.31
CA PHE A 225 17.51 22.53 -9.40
C PHE A 225 18.00 23.68 -8.51
N GLY A 226 19.19 23.55 -7.93
CA GLY A 226 19.89 24.61 -7.20
C GLY A 226 19.08 25.16 -6.02
N LYS A 227 18.83 26.48 -6.03
CA LYS A 227 18.09 27.15 -4.96
C LYS A 227 16.62 26.71 -4.82
N PHE A 228 16.05 26.11 -5.86
CA PHE A 228 14.69 25.58 -5.80
C PHE A 228 14.55 24.49 -4.75
N ASP A 229 15.55 23.63 -4.61
CA ASP A 229 15.54 22.50 -3.67
C ASP A 229 15.69 22.89 -2.20
N LYS A 230 16.09 24.13 -1.96
CA LYS A 230 16.25 24.64 -0.60
C LYS A 230 14.93 24.55 0.17
N ASP A 231 14.98 23.92 1.36
CA ASP A 231 13.87 23.72 2.29
C ASP A 231 12.82 22.67 1.87
N ILE A 232 12.97 22.04 0.70
CA ILE A 232 12.20 20.83 0.37
C ILE A 232 12.69 19.68 1.27
N LEU A 233 11.77 18.89 1.82
CA LEU A 233 12.08 17.67 2.56
C LEU A 233 11.69 16.45 1.73
N PHE A 234 12.67 15.64 1.37
CA PHE A 234 12.44 14.38 0.67
C PHE A 234 12.16 13.28 1.68
N ILE A 235 11.05 12.55 1.51
CA ILE A 235 10.59 11.50 2.43
C ILE A 235 10.61 10.17 1.66
N LEU A 236 11.57 9.32 2.02
CA LEU A 236 11.84 8.07 1.31
C LEU A 236 11.39 6.88 2.14
N MET A 237 11.00 5.80 1.46
CA MET A 237 10.88 4.48 2.07
C MET A 237 12.26 3.82 2.14
N SER A 238 12.54 3.07 3.18
CA SER A 238 13.85 2.40 3.38
C SER A 238 14.23 1.43 2.26
N VAL A 239 13.27 0.96 1.49
CA VAL A 239 13.47 0.06 0.35
C VAL A 239 13.74 0.79 -0.97
N THR A 240 13.74 2.13 -0.98
CA THR A 240 14.02 2.94 -2.17
C THR A 240 15.42 2.66 -2.70
N HIS A 241 15.59 2.67 -4.02
CA HIS A 241 16.88 2.37 -4.65
C HIS A 241 18.00 3.29 -4.16
N PRO A 242 19.21 2.77 -3.82
CA PRO A 242 20.30 3.57 -3.24
C PRO A 242 20.73 4.78 -4.08
N ASN A 243 20.61 4.73 -5.40
CA ASN A 243 20.91 5.87 -6.26
C ASN A 243 20.04 7.09 -5.97
N THR A 244 18.80 6.90 -5.52
CA THR A 244 17.96 8.02 -5.07
C THR A 244 18.63 8.80 -3.96
N ILE A 245 19.12 8.10 -2.92
CA ILE A 245 19.84 8.74 -1.79
C ILE A 245 21.14 9.39 -2.26
N LYS A 246 21.87 8.70 -3.14
CA LYS A 246 23.10 9.25 -3.76
C LYS A 246 22.83 10.58 -4.43
N TYR A 247 21.81 10.68 -5.29
CA TYR A 247 21.48 11.94 -5.99
C TYR A 247 21.00 13.03 -5.04
N LEU A 248 20.24 12.69 -3.99
CA LEU A 248 19.84 13.68 -2.98
C LEU A 248 21.06 14.24 -2.23
N LYS A 249 22.02 13.40 -1.88
CA LYS A 249 23.26 13.81 -1.20
C LYS A 249 24.17 14.67 -2.09
N GLN A 250 24.30 14.31 -3.36
CA GLN A 250 25.09 15.08 -4.34
C GLN A 250 24.60 16.53 -4.48
N ASN A 251 23.28 16.75 -4.34
CA ASN A 251 22.66 18.06 -4.47
C ASN A 251 22.32 18.70 -3.11
N ASN A 252 22.92 18.23 -2.01
CA ASN A 252 22.71 18.75 -0.66
C ASN A 252 21.23 18.85 -0.23
N ARG A 253 20.38 17.95 -0.74
CA ARG A 253 18.95 17.90 -0.44
C ARG A 253 18.71 17.29 0.93
N LYS A 254 17.76 17.86 1.69
CA LYS A 254 17.38 17.33 3.00
C LYS A 254 16.40 16.17 2.83
N PHE A 255 16.66 15.06 3.48
CA PHE A 255 15.77 13.90 3.41
C PHE A 255 15.62 13.17 4.74
N ILE A 256 14.54 12.43 4.86
CA ILE A 256 14.30 11.44 5.91
C ILE A 256 14.00 10.09 5.25
N ILE A 257 14.31 9.02 5.95
CA ILE A 257 13.99 7.66 5.52
C ILE A 257 13.05 7.06 6.56
N THR A 258 11.88 6.62 6.11
CA THR A 258 10.91 5.87 6.91
C THR A 258 11.06 4.38 6.61
N GLN A 259 10.64 3.52 7.52
CA GLN A 259 10.86 2.09 7.36
C GLN A 259 9.63 1.39 6.78
N ARG A 260 9.84 0.53 5.79
CA ARG A 260 8.80 -0.44 5.42
C ARG A 260 8.68 -1.47 6.54
N LEU A 261 7.44 -1.77 6.95
CA LEU A 261 7.21 -2.74 8.00
C LEU A 261 7.50 -4.17 7.49
N LEU A 262 8.67 -4.66 7.83
CA LEU A 262 9.14 -6.03 7.56
C LEU A 262 9.59 -6.65 8.89
N PRO A 263 9.47 -7.99 9.07
CA PRO A 263 9.82 -8.63 10.34
C PRO A 263 11.24 -8.30 10.83
N PHE A 264 12.25 -8.41 9.95
CA PHE A 264 13.64 -8.10 10.32
C PHE A 264 13.88 -6.60 10.62
N VAL A 265 13.13 -5.71 9.98
CA VAL A 265 13.21 -4.26 10.22
C VAL A 265 12.68 -3.93 11.62
N LYS A 266 11.58 -4.56 12.03
CA LYS A 266 11.05 -4.47 13.39
C LYS A 266 12.09 -4.91 14.44
N PHE A 267 12.85 -5.95 14.14
CA PHE A 267 13.93 -6.45 15.01
C PHE A 267 15.02 -5.39 15.29
N LEU A 268 15.31 -4.50 14.33
CA LEU A 268 16.27 -3.40 14.53
C LEU A 268 15.81 -2.38 15.57
N ASN A 269 14.49 -2.23 15.78
CA ASN A 269 13.89 -1.35 16.78
C ASN A 269 14.24 0.15 16.61
N LEU A 270 14.24 0.63 15.37
CA LEU A 270 14.49 2.04 15.02
C LEU A 270 13.18 2.83 14.99
N ASN A 271 12.41 2.78 16.09
CA ASN A 271 11.02 3.26 16.16
C ASN A 271 10.86 4.75 15.84
N SER A 272 11.86 5.59 16.14
CA SER A 272 11.82 7.03 15.83
C SER A 272 11.73 7.34 14.34
N ASN A 273 12.19 6.42 13.48
CA ASN A 273 12.12 6.58 12.02
C ASN A 273 10.75 6.19 11.46
N GLY A 274 9.86 5.65 12.30
CA GLY A 274 8.53 5.22 11.95
C GLY A 274 8.48 3.99 11.04
N TYR A 275 7.35 3.31 11.06
CA TYR A 275 7.05 2.18 10.19
C TYR A 275 5.85 2.51 9.34
N ILE A 276 5.98 2.36 8.03
CA ILE A 276 4.90 2.57 7.08
C ILE A 276 4.53 1.22 6.46
N SER A 277 3.26 0.87 6.55
CA SER A 277 2.69 -0.35 5.98
C SER A 277 1.48 -0.02 5.11
N GLY A 278 1.12 -0.92 4.22
CA GLY A 278 -0.10 -0.80 3.40
C GLY A 278 -0.08 0.43 2.48
N CYS A 279 1.08 0.89 2.03
CA CYS A 279 1.21 1.98 1.05
C CYS A 279 1.74 1.42 -0.26
N PRO A 280 0.85 0.97 -1.17
CA PRO A 280 1.25 0.36 -2.44
C PRO A 280 1.71 1.39 -3.49
N SER A 281 1.44 2.68 -3.28
CA SER A 281 1.90 3.76 -4.16
C SER A 281 2.45 4.95 -3.38
N VAL A 282 3.18 5.82 -4.08
CA VAL A 282 3.72 7.06 -3.52
C VAL A 282 2.61 7.98 -2.98
N ALA A 283 1.47 8.08 -3.67
CA ALA A 283 0.33 8.86 -3.21
C ALA A 283 -0.29 8.30 -1.91
N ASN A 284 -0.37 6.96 -1.76
CA ASN A 284 -0.80 6.34 -0.50
C ASN A 284 0.15 6.69 0.66
N MET A 285 1.46 6.75 0.40
CA MET A 285 2.46 7.16 1.37
C MET A 285 2.32 8.65 1.75
N ALA A 286 2.14 9.51 0.75
CA ALA A 286 1.93 10.94 0.95
C ALA A 286 0.66 11.20 1.77
N TYR A 287 -0.44 10.51 1.46
CA TYR A 287 -1.69 10.59 2.23
C TYR A 287 -1.48 10.19 3.70
N PHE A 288 -0.80 9.07 3.93
CA PHE A 288 -0.49 8.61 5.29
C PHE A 288 0.30 9.65 6.10
N ILE A 289 1.33 10.27 5.50
CA ILE A 289 2.11 11.32 6.16
C ILE A 289 1.28 12.59 6.37
N ALA A 290 0.39 12.96 5.43
CA ALA A 290 -0.51 14.10 5.61
C ALA A 290 -1.45 13.90 6.82
N VAL A 291 -1.98 12.70 7.01
CA VAL A 291 -2.78 12.31 8.18
C VAL A 291 -1.96 12.39 9.47
N LEU A 292 -0.73 11.85 9.47
CA LEU A 292 0.17 11.90 10.64
C LEU A 292 0.53 13.34 11.04
N LEU A 293 0.62 14.26 10.07
CA LEU A 293 0.84 15.69 10.33
C LEU A 293 -0.44 16.44 10.72
N LYS A 294 -1.56 15.72 10.84
CA LYS A 294 -2.86 16.22 11.32
C LYS A 294 -3.41 17.38 10.50
N HIS A 295 -3.35 17.28 9.16
CA HIS A 295 -4.07 18.19 8.30
C HIS A 295 -5.58 17.94 8.43
N GLU A 296 -6.38 19.00 8.43
CA GLU A 296 -7.85 18.93 8.51
C GLU A 296 -8.46 18.56 7.15
N ASN A 297 -7.86 19.08 6.07
CA ASN A 297 -8.28 18.84 4.70
C ASN A 297 -7.12 18.28 3.86
N ILE A 298 -7.38 17.20 3.12
CA ILE A 298 -6.42 16.59 2.19
C ILE A 298 -7.03 16.61 0.80
N ILE A 299 -6.36 17.23 -0.16
CA ILE A 299 -6.85 17.47 -1.51
C ILE A 299 -5.97 16.70 -2.50
N PHE A 300 -6.56 15.84 -3.33
CA PHE A 300 -5.87 15.17 -4.41
C PHE A 300 -5.98 15.97 -5.71
N ILE A 301 -4.86 16.14 -6.40
CA ILE A 301 -4.79 16.62 -7.79
C ILE A 301 -3.87 15.69 -8.60
N GLY A 302 -4.19 15.51 -9.89
CA GLY A 302 -3.46 14.57 -10.74
C GLY A 302 -3.51 13.12 -10.29
N GLN A 303 -4.49 12.74 -9.45
CA GLN A 303 -4.64 11.37 -8.91
C GLN A 303 -5.61 10.55 -9.77
N ASP A 304 -5.35 10.45 -11.04
CA ASP A 304 -6.27 9.89 -12.03
C ASP A 304 -6.52 8.39 -11.82
N LEU A 305 -5.50 7.59 -11.55
CA LEU A 305 -5.58 6.12 -11.43
C LEU A 305 -6.36 5.47 -12.58
N ALA A 306 -6.33 6.10 -13.75
CA ALA A 306 -7.00 5.69 -14.98
C ALA A 306 -6.30 6.34 -16.18
N TYR A 307 -6.57 5.82 -17.36
CA TYR A 307 -6.08 6.39 -18.61
C TYR A 307 -6.93 7.59 -19.03
N ALA A 308 -6.32 8.59 -19.62
CA ALA A 308 -7.07 9.67 -20.27
C ALA A 308 -7.79 9.16 -21.53
N LYS A 309 -8.68 9.99 -22.09
CA LYS A 309 -9.45 9.65 -23.32
C LYS A 309 -8.55 9.35 -24.53
N ASP A 310 -7.37 9.97 -24.59
CA ASP A 310 -6.36 9.73 -25.62
C ASP A 310 -5.45 8.52 -25.34
N GLY A 311 -5.73 7.78 -24.26
CA GLY A 311 -4.96 6.61 -23.85
C GLY A 311 -3.69 6.92 -23.05
N SER A 312 -3.39 8.20 -22.77
CA SER A 312 -2.22 8.56 -21.97
C SER A 312 -2.40 8.18 -20.50
N SER A 313 -1.32 7.73 -19.88
CA SER A 313 -1.25 7.32 -18.47
C SER A 313 -0.68 8.42 -17.57
N HIS A 314 0.04 9.37 -18.16
CA HIS A 314 0.75 10.46 -17.47
C HIS A 314 0.70 11.75 -18.29
N PRO A 315 1.02 12.92 -17.69
CA PRO A 315 1.13 14.16 -18.42
C PRO A 315 2.25 14.10 -19.49
N LYS A 316 2.17 14.93 -20.51
CA LYS A 316 3.19 14.98 -21.58
C LYS A 316 4.59 15.31 -21.06
N ASP A 317 4.69 16.12 -20.02
CA ASP A 317 5.96 16.52 -19.38
C ASP A 317 6.51 15.47 -18.40
N TYR A 318 5.89 14.33 -18.29
CA TYR A 318 6.41 13.24 -17.46
C TYR A 318 7.69 12.66 -18.05
N HIS A 319 8.72 12.46 -17.22
CA HIS A 319 10.06 12.02 -17.64
C HIS A 319 10.05 10.77 -18.53
N TYR A 320 9.15 9.85 -18.28
CA TYR A 320 9.01 8.59 -19.04
C TYR A 320 7.79 8.55 -19.96
N SER A 321 7.25 9.68 -20.38
CA SER A 321 6.03 9.76 -21.21
C SER A 321 6.10 8.89 -22.48
N SER A 322 7.26 8.84 -23.14
CA SER A 322 7.48 8.03 -24.35
C SER A 322 7.53 6.51 -24.12
N THR A 323 7.72 6.07 -22.87
CA THR A 323 7.81 4.66 -22.49
C THR A 323 6.66 4.22 -21.57
N CYS A 324 5.71 5.11 -21.32
CA CYS A 324 4.52 4.78 -20.54
C CYS A 324 3.67 3.76 -21.27
N ASP A 325 3.53 2.62 -20.65
CA ASP A 325 3.03 1.41 -21.26
C ASP A 325 1.51 1.33 -21.15
N THR A 326 0.82 1.64 -22.23
CA THR A 326 -0.63 1.43 -22.36
C THR A 326 -0.97 -0.01 -22.78
N TYR A 327 -0.01 -0.79 -23.28
CA TYR A 327 -0.29 -2.01 -24.05
C TYR A 327 0.01 -3.33 -23.33
N ARG A 328 0.77 -3.32 -22.22
CA ARG A 328 1.22 -4.56 -21.57
C ARG A 328 0.36 -5.02 -20.39
N ARG A 329 -0.65 -4.23 -19.96
CA ARG A 329 -1.47 -4.56 -18.80
C ARG A 329 -2.93 -4.79 -19.21
N THR A 330 -3.56 -5.76 -18.59
CA THR A 330 -5.00 -6.02 -18.77
C THR A 330 -5.77 -4.78 -18.30
N HIS A 331 -6.56 -4.20 -19.20
CA HIS A 331 -7.43 -3.07 -18.89
C HIS A 331 -8.71 -3.58 -18.26
N ILE A 332 -9.13 -2.91 -17.20
CA ILE A 332 -10.42 -3.09 -16.56
C ILE A 332 -11.17 -1.77 -16.57
N ASN A 333 -12.50 -1.81 -16.46
CA ASN A 333 -13.32 -0.62 -16.34
C ASN A 333 -13.60 -0.33 -14.87
N THR A 334 -13.67 0.95 -14.53
CA THR A 334 -14.07 1.44 -13.21
C THR A 334 -14.90 2.71 -13.37
N LEU A 335 -15.61 3.14 -12.32
CA LEU A 335 -16.34 4.39 -12.33
C LEU A 335 -15.37 5.57 -12.50
N ALA A 336 -15.72 6.47 -13.42
CA ALA A 336 -15.00 7.72 -13.61
C ALA A 336 -15.34 8.75 -12.51
N TYR A 337 -14.49 9.76 -12.36
CA TYR A 337 -14.81 10.98 -11.60
C TYR A 337 -16.22 11.49 -11.97
N GLY A 338 -17.01 11.87 -10.97
CA GLY A 338 -18.42 12.23 -11.13
C GLY A 338 -19.39 11.05 -11.06
N GLY A 339 -18.91 9.80 -11.07
CA GLY A 339 -19.71 8.59 -10.81
C GLY A 339 -20.74 8.22 -11.88
N LYS A 340 -20.66 8.81 -13.09
CA LYS A 340 -21.67 8.59 -14.15
C LYS A 340 -21.18 7.74 -15.32
N GLU A 341 -19.89 7.79 -15.60
CA GLU A 341 -19.26 7.14 -16.75
C GLU A 341 -18.31 6.04 -16.30
N GLN A 342 -17.98 5.14 -17.22
CA GLN A 342 -16.93 4.15 -17.05
C GLN A 342 -15.62 4.65 -17.69
N ILE A 343 -14.50 4.37 -17.03
CA ILE A 343 -13.18 4.73 -17.52
C ILE A 343 -12.24 3.52 -17.45
N LYS A 344 -11.27 3.45 -18.36
CA LYS A 344 -10.27 2.39 -18.39
C LYS A 344 -9.18 2.63 -17.36
N THR A 345 -8.91 1.61 -16.58
CA THR A 345 -7.78 1.51 -15.66
C THR A 345 -7.08 0.18 -15.81
N HIS A 346 -6.14 -0.18 -14.96
CA HIS A 346 -5.56 -1.51 -14.87
C HIS A 346 -5.49 -1.98 -13.41
N GLU A 347 -5.32 -3.28 -13.23
CA GLU A 347 -5.42 -3.95 -11.94
C GLU A 347 -4.54 -3.34 -10.85
N VAL A 348 -3.31 -2.94 -11.16
CA VAL A 348 -2.39 -2.35 -10.17
C VAL A 348 -2.89 -0.98 -9.70
N TRP A 349 -3.37 -0.11 -10.61
CA TRP A 349 -3.96 1.16 -10.21
C TRP A 349 -5.27 0.98 -9.44
N ASN A 350 -6.05 -0.04 -9.81
CA ASN A 350 -7.25 -0.38 -9.06
C ASN A 350 -6.92 -0.81 -7.63
N VAL A 351 -5.85 -1.60 -7.42
CA VAL A 351 -5.36 -1.93 -6.08
C VAL A 351 -4.93 -0.67 -5.32
N PHE A 352 -4.21 0.25 -5.96
CA PHE A 352 -3.81 1.53 -5.33
C PHE A 352 -5.03 2.34 -4.90
N ARG A 353 -6.07 2.38 -5.75
CA ARG A 353 -7.32 3.08 -5.48
C ARG A 353 -8.06 2.46 -4.29
N VAL A 354 -8.30 1.16 -4.31
CA VAL A 354 -9.04 0.44 -3.26
C VAL A 354 -8.32 0.59 -1.90
N GLU A 355 -7.00 0.47 -1.86
CA GLU A 355 -6.24 0.68 -0.63
C GLU A 355 -6.26 2.13 -0.13
N LEU A 356 -6.35 3.08 -1.04
CA LEU A 356 -6.53 4.49 -0.70
C LEU A 356 -7.93 4.73 -0.11
N GLU A 357 -8.97 4.18 -0.72
CA GLU A 357 -10.37 4.28 -0.27
C GLU A 357 -10.58 3.71 1.13
N LYS A 358 -9.99 2.53 1.42
CA LYS A 358 -10.00 1.94 2.77
C LYS A 358 -9.39 2.89 3.81
N LYS A 359 -8.26 3.52 3.48
CA LYS A 359 -7.60 4.48 4.38
C LYS A 359 -8.42 5.74 4.56
N ILE A 360 -8.99 6.28 3.47
CA ILE A 360 -9.84 7.48 3.52
C ILE A 360 -11.05 7.23 4.41
N THR A 361 -11.71 6.09 4.25
CA THR A 361 -12.86 5.70 5.09
C THR A 361 -12.44 5.60 6.56
N PHE A 362 -11.36 4.87 6.86
CA PHE A 362 -10.85 4.76 8.22
C PHE A 362 -10.49 6.13 8.84
N VAL A 363 -9.84 7.00 8.06
CA VAL A 363 -9.40 8.33 8.52
C VAL A 363 -10.60 9.25 8.76
N ARG A 364 -11.58 9.25 7.86
CA ARG A 364 -12.83 10.00 8.02
C ARG A 364 -13.56 9.60 9.32
N ASP A 365 -13.67 8.29 9.56
CA ASP A 365 -14.47 7.77 10.67
C ASP A 365 -13.77 7.93 12.04
N ASN A 366 -12.44 8.11 12.08
CA ASN A 366 -11.67 8.15 13.33
C ASN A 366 -10.94 9.46 13.62
N PHE A 367 -10.69 10.33 12.62
CA PHE A 367 -9.79 11.49 12.82
C PHE A 367 -10.39 12.84 12.41
N ASN A 368 -11.64 12.90 11.99
CA ASN A 368 -12.31 14.13 11.53
C ASN A 368 -11.50 14.88 10.45
N ILE A 369 -10.93 14.13 9.50
CA ILE A 369 -10.18 14.66 8.36
C ILE A 369 -11.05 14.53 7.11
N THR A 370 -11.21 15.61 6.38
CA THR A 370 -11.95 15.63 5.12
C THR A 370 -11.00 15.41 3.94
N THR A 371 -11.32 14.47 3.07
CA THR A 371 -10.53 14.19 1.86
C THR A 371 -11.32 14.60 0.62
N TYR A 372 -10.69 15.41 -0.22
CA TYR A 372 -11.25 15.91 -1.48
C TYR A 372 -10.53 15.29 -2.67
N ASN A 373 -11.30 14.91 -3.69
CA ASN A 373 -10.77 14.57 -5.00
C ASN A 373 -11.01 15.76 -5.95
N ALA A 374 -9.96 16.53 -6.20
CA ALA A 374 -9.97 17.66 -7.13
C ALA A 374 -9.25 17.34 -8.44
N THR A 375 -9.13 16.07 -8.79
CA THR A 375 -8.47 15.60 -10.00
C THR A 375 -9.22 16.04 -11.26
N GLU A 376 -10.57 16.17 -11.18
CA GLU A 376 -11.44 16.58 -12.29
C GLU A 376 -11.26 15.68 -13.52
N GLY A 377 -11.03 14.42 -13.30
CA GLY A 377 -10.80 13.35 -14.28
C GLY A 377 -10.35 12.07 -13.60
N GLY A 378 -10.03 11.05 -14.40
CA GLY A 378 -9.60 9.76 -13.87
C GLY A 378 -10.71 8.93 -13.22
N ALA A 379 -10.32 7.97 -12.40
CA ALA A 379 -11.21 7.10 -11.65
C ALA A 379 -11.82 7.84 -10.45
N ARG A 380 -13.07 7.51 -10.13
CA ARG A 380 -13.69 7.88 -8.86
C ARG A 380 -12.94 7.23 -7.71
N ILE A 381 -12.72 7.99 -6.64
CA ILE A 381 -12.11 7.51 -5.39
C ILE A 381 -13.18 7.60 -4.30
N GLU A 382 -13.68 6.46 -3.87
CA GLU A 382 -14.76 6.40 -2.89
C GLU A 382 -14.29 6.95 -1.52
N GLY A 383 -15.24 7.54 -0.80
CA GLY A 383 -14.95 8.19 0.49
C GLY A 383 -14.42 9.63 0.37
N THR A 384 -14.11 10.11 -0.83
CA THR A 384 -13.74 11.51 -1.09
C THR A 384 -14.93 12.37 -1.46
N ILE A 385 -14.80 13.68 -1.24
CA ILE A 385 -15.70 14.69 -1.79
C ILE A 385 -15.12 15.16 -3.12
N GLU A 386 -15.79 14.84 -4.22
CA GLU A 386 -15.41 15.30 -5.55
C GLU A 386 -15.80 16.77 -5.72
N LYS A 387 -14.81 17.64 -5.97
CA LYS A 387 -15.04 19.07 -6.12
C LYS A 387 -13.97 19.68 -7.05
N PRO A 388 -14.35 20.65 -7.92
CA PRO A 388 -13.38 21.35 -8.76
C PRO A 388 -12.28 22.01 -7.93
N PHE A 389 -11.02 21.91 -8.40
CA PHE A 389 -9.88 22.45 -7.68
C PHE A 389 -9.99 23.96 -7.45
N LYS A 390 -10.55 24.70 -8.42
CA LYS A 390 -10.80 26.15 -8.28
C LYS A 390 -11.67 26.47 -7.09
N GLU A 391 -12.78 25.76 -6.90
CA GLU A 391 -13.69 25.99 -5.78
C GLU A 391 -13.01 25.72 -4.44
N LEU A 392 -12.23 24.64 -4.35
CA LEU A 392 -11.46 24.34 -3.13
C LEU A 392 -10.39 25.41 -2.84
N CYS A 393 -9.75 25.94 -3.86
CA CYS A 393 -8.83 27.05 -3.70
C CYS A 393 -9.52 28.29 -3.09
N GLU A 394 -10.70 28.64 -3.60
CA GLU A 394 -11.46 29.81 -3.14
C GLU A 394 -12.03 29.60 -1.72
N GLU A 395 -12.51 28.41 -1.41
CA GLU A 395 -13.15 28.09 -0.12
C GLU A 395 -12.15 27.83 0.99
N LEU A 396 -11.13 27.01 0.75
CA LEU A 396 -10.24 26.49 1.76
C LEU A 396 -8.88 27.21 1.82
N LEU A 397 -8.38 27.69 0.67
CA LEU A 397 -7.00 28.19 0.62
C LEU A 397 -6.90 29.72 0.61
N ALA A 398 -7.81 30.42 -0.07
CA ALA A 398 -7.73 31.87 -0.25
C ALA A 398 -7.70 32.67 1.07
N LYS A 399 -8.28 32.13 2.14
CA LYS A 399 -8.36 32.77 3.47
C LYS A 399 -7.31 32.27 4.45
N GLU A 400 -6.53 31.26 4.08
CA GLU A 400 -5.51 30.69 4.98
C GLU A 400 -4.26 31.56 5.02
N ALA A 401 -3.61 31.57 6.17
CA ALA A 401 -2.32 32.21 6.32
C ALA A 401 -1.24 31.51 5.47
N LEU A 402 -0.19 32.25 5.16
CA LEU A 402 0.98 31.67 4.48
C LEU A 402 1.61 30.59 5.38
N LYS A 403 1.92 29.45 4.79
CA LYS A 403 2.57 28.35 5.49
C LYS A 403 3.93 28.74 6.04
N ASN A 404 4.24 28.29 7.24
CA ASN A 404 5.55 28.47 7.89
C ASN A 404 5.92 27.19 8.64
N PHE A 405 6.99 26.55 8.23
CA PHE A 405 7.42 25.29 8.82
C PHE A 405 8.63 25.45 9.73
N ALA A 406 8.54 24.88 10.92
CA ALA A 406 9.67 24.80 11.82
C ALA A 406 10.85 24.05 11.20
N LYS A 407 12.06 24.54 11.43
CA LYS A 407 13.29 23.84 11.02
C LYS A 407 13.44 22.55 11.81
N LEU A 408 13.89 21.50 11.12
CA LEU A 408 14.22 20.22 11.73
C LEU A 408 15.68 20.24 12.21
N ASN A 409 15.86 19.79 13.45
CA ASN A 409 17.20 19.67 14.04
C ASN A 409 17.75 18.26 13.79
N GLU A 410 19.00 18.16 13.45
CA GLU A 410 19.69 16.87 13.27
C GLU A 410 19.70 16.05 14.56
N THR A 411 19.87 14.75 14.44
CA THR A 411 20.13 13.85 15.57
C THR A 411 21.57 14.07 16.06
N SER A 412 21.82 14.06 17.37
CA SER A 412 23.16 14.25 17.92
C SER A 412 24.10 13.13 17.44
N LYS A 413 25.39 13.45 17.35
CA LYS A 413 26.41 12.51 16.87
C LYS A 413 26.47 11.26 17.77
N GLU A 414 26.37 11.45 19.07
CA GLU A 414 26.41 10.35 20.06
C GLU A 414 25.23 9.38 19.83
N LYS A 415 24.02 9.93 19.63
CA LYS A 415 22.83 9.12 19.38
C LYS A 415 22.90 8.38 18.04
N LYS A 416 23.46 9.01 17.00
CA LYS A 416 23.70 8.36 15.70
C LYS A 416 24.64 7.15 15.86
N ILE A 417 25.77 7.32 16.57
CA ILE A 417 26.74 6.25 16.82
C ILE A 417 26.10 5.12 17.64
N GLU A 418 25.36 5.44 18.70
CA GLU A 418 24.66 4.43 19.52
C GLU A 418 23.73 3.56 18.67
N LEU A 419 22.89 4.19 17.83
CA LEU A 419 21.94 3.49 17.00
C LEU A 419 22.61 2.64 15.92
N LEU A 420 23.70 3.14 15.32
CA LEU A 420 24.50 2.39 14.32
C LEU A 420 25.12 1.15 14.94
N LEU A 421 25.77 1.28 16.11
CA LEU A 421 26.39 0.15 16.81
C LEU A 421 25.35 -0.90 17.21
N LYS A 422 24.20 -0.49 17.76
CA LYS A 422 23.12 -1.40 18.12
C LYS A 422 22.57 -2.13 16.90
N SER A 423 22.38 -1.43 15.79
CA SER A 423 21.85 -2.03 14.54
C SER A 423 22.88 -3.02 13.95
N PHE A 424 24.15 -2.63 13.88
CA PHE A 424 25.23 -3.51 13.43
C PHE A 424 25.29 -4.80 14.27
N TYR A 425 25.29 -4.68 15.60
CA TYR A 425 25.33 -5.84 16.49
C TYR A 425 24.16 -6.79 16.26
N LYS A 426 22.95 -6.27 16.13
CA LYS A 426 21.75 -7.08 15.84
C LYS A 426 21.86 -7.80 14.49
N LEU A 427 22.30 -7.11 13.43
CA LEU A 427 22.49 -7.72 12.12
C LEU A 427 23.57 -8.80 12.14
N TYR A 428 24.68 -8.56 12.85
CA TYR A 428 25.73 -9.54 13.04
C TYR A 428 25.23 -10.79 13.76
N GLN A 429 24.44 -10.64 14.82
CA GLN A 429 23.84 -11.78 15.53
C GLN A 429 22.86 -12.54 14.63
N ALA A 430 22.02 -11.84 13.86
CA ALA A 430 21.09 -12.46 12.92
C ALA A 430 21.83 -13.26 11.83
N SER A 431 22.93 -12.72 11.27
CA SER A 431 23.73 -13.43 10.26
C SER A 431 24.33 -14.73 10.83
N LYS A 432 24.82 -14.73 12.07
CA LYS A 432 25.34 -15.92 12.74
C LYS A 432 24.26 -17.00 12.96
N ILE A 433 23.06 -16.58 13.29
CA ILE A 433 21.92 -17.52 13.41
C ILE A 433 21.59 -18.14 12.04
N CYS A 434 21.54 -17.33 10.98
CA CYS A 434 21.29 -17.82 9.62
C CYS A 434 22.38 -18.79 9.14
N GLU A 435 23.67 -18.48 9.36
CA GLU A 435 24.78 -19.38 9.04
C GLU A 435 24.61 -20.75 9.73
N ASN A 436 24.28 -20.74 11.02
CA ASN A 436 24.06 -21.97 11.79
C ASN A 436 22.85 -22.79 11.31
N LEU A 437 21.80 -22.12 10.85
CA LEU A 437 20.61 -22.80 10.31
C LEU A 437 20.91 -23.44 8.95
N ILE A 438 21.64 -22.75 8.08
CA ILE A 438 22.07 -23.28 6.77
C ILE A 438 22.94 -24.53 6.97
N LEU A 439 23.93 -24.47 7.86
CA LEU A 439 24.82 -25.59 8.15
C LEU A 439 24.11 -26.81 8.76
N LYS A 440 22.96 -26.62 9.42
CA LYS A 440 22.15 -27.71 9.97
C LYS A 440 21.17 -28.31 8.95
N SER A 441 20.90 -27.62 7.88
CA SER A 441 19.96 -28.05 6.83
C SER A 441 20.66 -28.67 5.61
N SER A 442 21.99 -28.52 5.51
CA SER A 442 22.87 -29.19 4.56
C SER A 442 23.37 -30.53 5.13
#